data_9fdd05abc3b5a5e7f52a139d53e71eea
#
_entry.id   9fdd05abc3b5a5e7f52a139d53e71eea
#
_cell.length_a   1.000
_cell.length_b   1.000
_cell.length_c   1.000
_cell.angle_alpha   90.00
_cell.angle_beta   90.00
_cell.angle_gamma   90.00
#
_symmetry.space_group_name_H-M   'P 1'
#
loop_
_entity.id
_entity.type
_entity.pdbx_description
1 polymer ?
#
loop_
_entity_poly.entity_id
_entity_poly.type
_entity_poly.pdbx_seq_one_letter_code
_entity_poly.pdbx_strand_id
1 'polypeptide(L)'
;MLTLALAPISYGPLQFRVSEMLKPLALFHPAFAVAFGIGTGMSNLFSPFGPWDYIAMAIVDMVAAYICWLMRRWTWVALAVQAIIISAGVALFPLGFGGGFPFLPTFGAVLVSQLVLLFVGYGVIWRKYGAYLLRSR
;
A
#
# COMPACT_ATOMS: atom_id res chain seq x y z
N MET A 1 0.21 4.69 -13.04
CA MET A 1 1.13 5.52 -13.86
C MET A 1 2.36 5.94 -13.06
N LEU A 2 2.21 6.54 -11.88
CA LEU A 2 3.35 6.96 -11.05
C LEU A 2 4.29 5.80 -10.70
N THR A 3 3.75 4.64 -10.35
CA THR A 3 4.54 3.44 -10.05
C THR A 3 5.38 2.99 -11.26
N LEU A 4 4.82 3.08 -12.47
CA LEU A 4 5.55 2.71 -13.69
C LEU A 4 6.62 3.74 -14.05
N ALA A 5 6.35 5.02 -13.87
CA ALA A 5 7.32 6.09 -14.10
C ALA A 5 8.54 5.97 -13.18
N LEU A 6 8.34 5.45 -11.96
CA LEU A 6 9.37 5.26 -10.96
C LEU A 6 9.74 3.78 -10.78
N ALA A 7 9.60 2.98 -11.84
CA ALA A 7 9.78 1.53 -11.78
C ALA A 7 11.08 1.06 -11.10
N PRO A 8 12.26 1.64 -11.36
CA PRO A 8 13.49 1.20 -10.70
C PRO A 8 13.45 1.31 -9.17
N ILE A 9 12.71 2.29 -8.65
CA ILE A 9 12.55 2.51 -7.20
C ILE A 9 11.38 1.70 -6.67
N SER A 10 10.29 1.63 -7.43
CA SER A 10 9.02 1.02 -7.01
C SER A 10 9.10 -0.50 -6.86
N TYR A 11 9.90 -1.17 -7.70
CA TYR A 11 10.01 -2.63 -7.71
C TYR A 11 11.27 -3.18 -7.04
N GLY A 12 12.08 -2.32 -6.41
CA GLY A 12 13.25 -2.75 -5.65
C GLY A 12 12.89 -3.38 -4.29
N PRO A 13 13.88 -3.92 -3.56
CA PRO A 13 13.64 -4.52 -2.24
C PRO A 13 13.00 -3.57 -1.23
N LEU A 14 13.24 -2.27 -1.33
CA LEU A 14 12.61 -1.26 -0.48
C LEU A 14 11.18 -0.94 -0.90
N GLN A 15 10.78 -1.30 -2.12
CA GLN A 15 9.41 -1.08 -2.61
C GLN A 15 8.90 0.35 -2.37
N PHE A 16 9.73 1.35 -2.68
CA PHE A 16 9.41 2.75 -2.40
C PHE A 16 8.43 3.29 -3.45
N ARG A 17 7.18 2.92 -3.31
CA ARG A 17 6.11 3.30 -4.23
C ARG A 17 5.46 4.60 -3.76
N VAL A 18 5.82 5.72 -4.37
CA VAL A 18 5.25 7.03 -4.00
C VAL A 18 3.72 7.05 -4.09
N SER A 19 3.13 6.28 -4.99
CA SER A 19 1.67 6.10 -5.09
C SER A 19 1.02 5.54 -3.81
N GLU A 20 1.78 4.85 -2.96
CA GLU A 20 1.31 4.35 -1.67
C GLU A 20 0.92 5.48 -0.71
N MET A 21 1.45 6.68 -0.91
CA MET A 21 1.07 7.85 -0.11
C MET A 21 -0.41 8.20 -0.22
N LEU A 22 -1.10 7.71 -1.25
CA LEU A 22 -2.54 7.90 -1.41
C LEU A 22 -3.39 6.89 -0.63
N LYS A 23 -2.81 5.79 -0.19
CA LYS A 23 -3.54 4.72 0.53
C LYS A 23 -4.25 5.16 1.81
N PRO A 24 -3.78 6.17 2.57
CA PRO A 24 -4.55 6.68 3.70
C PRO A 24 -5.95 7.19 3.35
N LEU A 25 -6.26 7.45 2.07
CA LEU A 25 -7.61 7.77 1.63
C LEU A 25 -8.63 6.67 1.97
N ALA A 26 -8.18 5.44 2.15
CA ALA A 26 -9.04 4.33 2.59
C ALA A 26 -9.73 4.59 3.94
N LEU A 27 -9.14 5.43 4.80
CA LEU A 27 -9.76 5.83 6.07
C LEU A 27 -11.09 6.56 5.88
N PHE A 28 -11.29 7.18 4.73
CA PHE A 28 -12.42 8.06 4.49
C PHE A 28 -13.59 7.36 3.80
N HIS A 29 -13.33 6.39 2.92
CA HIS A 29 -14.40 5.69 2.22
C HIS A 29 -13.97 4.29 1.77
N PRO A 30 -14.85 3.27 1.91
CA PRO A 30 -14.52 1.88 1.55
C PRO A 30 -14.31 1.66 0.05
N ALA A 31 -14.85 2.51 -0.81
CA ALA A 31 -14.63 2.42 -2.26
C ALA A 31 -13.15 2.55 -2.63
N PHE A 32 -12.33 3.22 -1.81
CA PHE A 32 -10.90 3.29 -2.03
C PHE A 32 -10.22 1.92 -1.91
N ALA A 33 -10.77 0.99 -1.12
CA ALA A 33 -10.24 -0.37 -1.06
C ALA A 33 -10.28 -1.05 -2.44
N VAL A 34 -11.41 -0.96 -3.13
CA VAL A 34 -11.57 -1.51 -4.49
C VAL A 34 -10.67 -0.76 -5.47
N ALA A 35 -10.65 0.57 -5.40
CA ALA A 35 -9.82 1.39 -6.27
C ALA A 35 -8.33 1.07 -6.13
N PHE A 36 -7.84 0.87 -4.91
CA PHE A 36 -6.44 0.49 -4.67
C PHE A 36 -6.13 -0.92 -5.15
N GLY A 37 -7.04 -1.88 -4.94
CA GLY A 37 -6.87 -3.23 -5.48
C GLY A 37 -6.72 -3.23 -7.00
N ILE A 38 -7.62 -2.57 -7.71
CA ILE A 38 -7.57 -2.43 -9.16
C ILE A 38 -6.30 -1.68 -9.59
N GLY A 39 -6.00 -0.54 -8.94
CA GLY A 39 -4.83 0.28 -9.25
C GLY A 39 -3.53 -0.48 -9.06
N THR A 40 -3.39 -1.25 -7.99
CA THR A 40 -2.22 -2.11 -7.74
C THR A 40 -2.09 -3.18 -8.82
N GLY A 41 -3.17 -3.87 -9.15
CA GLY A 41 -3.18 -4.87 -10.21
C GLY A 41 -2.72 -4.29 -11.54
N MET A 42 -3.28 -3.16 -11.96
CA MET A 42 -2.91 -2.49 -13.21
C MET A 42 -1.47 -1.97 -13.20
N SER A 43 -1.04 -1.35 -12.11
CA SER A 43 0.32 -0.79 -12.00
C SER A 43 1.39 -1.88 -12.02
N ASN A 44 1.07 -3.06 -11.56
CA ASN A 44 2.03 -4.16 -11.42
C ASN A 44 1.99 -5.16 -12.58
N LEU A 45 1.21 -4.91 -13.63
CA LEU A 45 1.16 -5.80 -14.80
C LEU A 45 2.53 -6.03 -15.44
N PHE A 46 3.41 -5.04 -15.38
CA PHE A 46 4.76 -5.11 -15.93
C PHE A 46 5.83 -5.37 -14.86
N SER A 47 5.43 -5.82 -13.67
CA SER A 47 6.37 -6.14 -12.60
C SER A 47 7.21 -7.35 -12.96
N PRO A 48 8.53 -7.34 -12.64
CA PRO A 48 9.40 -8.49 -12.82
C PRO A 48 9.02 -9.70 -11.96
N PHE A 49 8.15 -9.52 -10.97
CA PHE A 49 7.71 -10.59 -10.05
C PHE A 49 6.47 -11.35 -10.55
N GLY A 50 5.94 -11.00 -11.73
CA GLY A 50 4.87 -11.75 -12.39
C GLY A 50 3.53 -11.71 -11.64
N PRO A 51 2.76 -12.85 -11.69
CA PRO A 51 1.41 -12.91 -11.14
C PRO A 51 1.33 -12.60 -9.65
N TRP A 52 2.37 -12.90 -8.89
CA TRP A 52 2.44 -12.61 -7.46
C TRP A 52 2.32 -11.12 -7.14
N ASP A 53 2.76 -10.27 -8.05
CA ASP A 53 2.69 -8.83 -7.83
C ASP A 53 1.36 -8.22 -8.30
N TYR A 54 0.83 -8.62 -9.45
CA TYR A 54 -0.39 -7.99 -9.93
C TYR A 54 -1.70 -8.65 -9.44
N ILE A 55 -1.72 -9.95 -9.16
CA ILE A 55 -2.91 -10.65 -8.65
C ILE A 55 -2.93 -10.65 -7.12
N ALA A 56 -1.88 -11.23 -6.50
CA ALA A 56 -1.85 -11.38 -5.06
C ALA A 56 -1.81 -10.03 -4.35
N MET A 57 -1.01 -9.09 -4.84
CA MET A 57 -0.94 -7.76 -4.22
C MET A 57 -2.20 -6.93 -4.43
N ALA A 58 -2.92 -7.10 -5.52
CA ALA A 58 -4.23 -6.46 -5.69
C ALA A 58 -5.21 -6.89 -4.59
N ILE A 59 -5.23 -8.17 -4.27
CA ILE A 59 -6.08 -8.72 -3.20
C ILE A 59 -5.58 -8.22 -1.83
N VAL A 60 -4.28 -8.25 -1.58
CA VAL A 60 -3.68 -7.79 -0.33
C VAL A 60 -4.00 -6.32 -0.09
N ASP A 61 -3.84 -5.47 -1.10
CA ASP A 61 -4.12 -4.04 -0.98
C ASP A 61 -5.61 -3.77 -0.73
N MET A 62 -6.49 -4.50 -1.39
CA MET A 62 -7.93 -4.37 -1.19
C MET A 62 -8.31 -4.73 0.26
N VAL A 63 -7.82 -5.86 0.76
CA VAL A 63 -8.08 -6.32 2.13
C VAL A 63 -7.49 -5.36 3.15
N ALA A 64 -6.23 -4.95 2.96
CA ALA A 64 -5.56 -4.01 3.85
C ALA A 64 -6.28 -2.67 3.95
N ALA A 65 -6.70 -2.13 2.80
CA ALA A 65 -7.44 -0.87 2.75
C ALA A 65 -8.83 -0.99 3.40
N TYR A 66 -9.51 -2.10 3.20
CA TYR A 66 -10.81 -2.35 3.82
C TYR A 66 -10.70 -2.47 5.35
N ILE A 67 -9.72 -3.20 5.86
CA ILE A 67 -9.44 -3.29 7.30
C ILE A 67 -9.08 -1.91 7.86
N CYS A 68 -8.28 -1.14 7.14
CA CYS A 68 -7.94 0.23 7.51
C CYS A 68 -9.21 1.10 7.66
N TRP A 69 -10.15 0.99 6.74
CA TRP A 69 -11.42 1.67 6.84
C TRP A 69 -12.28 1.22 8.05
N LEU A 70 -12.31 -0.07 8.33
CA LEU A 70 -13.03 -0.60 9.51
C LEU A 70 -12.44 -0.04 10.82
N MET A 71 -11.12 0.14 10.87
CA MET A 71 -10.39 0.66 12.03
C MET A 71 -10.24 2.18 12.02
N ARG A 72 -10.95 2.91 11.17
CA ARG A 72 -10.78 4.36 10.95
C ARG A 72 -10.92 5.22 12.20
N ARG A 73 -11.56 4.73 13.24
CA ARG A 73 -11.66 5.43 14.54
C ARG A 73 -10.29 5.62 15.18
N TRP A 74 -9.39 4.70 14.93
CA TRP A 74 -8.04 4.69 15.48
C TRP A 74 -7.05 4.88 14.32
N THR A 75 -6.99 6.09 13.80
CA THR A 75 -6.26 6.45 12.57
C THR A 75 -4.84 5.90 12.54
N TRP A 76 -4.05 6.15 13.60
CA TRP A 76 -2.65 5.72 13.63
C TRP A 76 -2.51 4.20 13.67
N VAL A 77 -3.37 3.54 14.43
CA VAL A 77 -3.41 2.07 14.49
C VAL A 77 -3.85 1.49 13.15
N ALA A 78 -4.85 2.08 12.52
CA ALA A 78 -5.34 1.66 11.21
C ALA A 78 -4.23 1.72 10.15
N LEU A 79 -3.47 2.82 10.11
CA LEU A 79 -2.34 2.98 9.18
C LEU A 79 -1.22 1.98 9.48
N ALA A 80 -0.91 1.75 10.75
CA ALA A 80 0.09 0.78 11.14
C ALA A 80 -0.32 -0.66 10.74
N VAL A 81 -1.56 -1.03 10.96
CA VAL A 81 -2.11 -2.34 10.55
C VAL A 81 -2.08 -2.49 9.03
N GLN A 82 -2.46 -1.46 8.30
CA GLN A 82 -2.38 -1.45 6.83
C GLN A 82 -0.94 -1.65 6.36
N ALA A 83 0.02 -0.95 6.96
CA ALA A 83 1.44 -1.09 6.65
C ALA A 83 1.93 -2.53 6.90
N ILE A 84 1.54 -3.13 8.02
CA ILE A 84 1.92 -4.50 8.38
C ILE A 84 1.36 -5.51 7.36
N ILE A 85 0.10 -5.41 7.00
CA ILE A 85 -0.55 -6.31 6.06
C ILE A 85 0.12 -6.21 4.67
N ILE A 86 0.32 -5.00 4.18
CA ILE A 86 0.97 -4.77 2.88
C ILE A 86 2.39 -5.29 2.88
N SER A 87 3.16 -5.00 3.94
CA SER A 87 4.55 -5.44 4.04
C SER A 87 4.68 -6.96 4.09
N ALA A 88 3.81 -7.63 4.84
CA ALA A 88 3.75 -9.08 4.86
C ALA A 88 3.39 -9.65 3.47
N GLY A 89 2.42 -9.04 2.78
CA GLY A 89 2.05 -9.43 1.43
C GLY A 89 3.20 -9.27 0.44
N VAL A 90 3.88 -8.13 0.45
CA VAL A 90 5.03 -7.88 -0.42
C VAL A 90 6.18 -8.85 -0.14
N ALA A 91 6.51 -9.07 1.13
CA ALA A 91 7.59 -9.97 1.51
C ALA A 91 7.27 -11.44 1.19
N LEU A 92 6.00 -11.83 1.28
CA LEU A 92 5.58 -13.21 1.05
C LEU A 92 5.37 -13.52 -0.44
N PHE A 93 4.62 -12.68 -1.15
CA PHE A 93 4.22 -12.98 -2.53
C PHE A 93 5.25 -12.51 -3.56
N PRO A 94 5.36 -11.21 -3.91
CA PRO A 94 6.26 -10.83 -5.00
C PRO A 94 7.73 -11.06 -4.67
N LEU A 95 8.20 -10.67 -3.51
CA LEU A 95 9.62 -10.80 -3.15
C LEU A 95 9.98 -12.19 -2.60
N GLY A 96 9.06 -12.84 -1.89
CA GLY A 96 9.27 -14.20 -1.38
C GLY A 96 9.13 -15.26 -2.46
N PHE A 97 7.91 -15.45 -2.99
CA PHE A 97 7.63 -16.48 -4.00
C PHE A 97 8.11 -16.09 -5.41
N GLY A 98 7.96 -14.82 -5.79
CA GLY A 98 8.37 -14.34 -7.10
C GLY A 98 9.86 -14.05 -7.23
N GLY A 99 10.52 -13.57 -6.20
CA GLY A 99 11.92 -13.12 -6.19
C GLY A 99 12.88 -13.97 -5.38
N GLY A 100 12.39 -14.86 -4.51
CA GLY A 100 13.23 -15.71 -3.66
C GLY A 100 13.95 -14.99 -2.52
N PHE A 101 13.49 -13.79 -2.13
CA PHE A 101 14.09 -13.02 -1.04
C PHE A 101 13.69 -13.61 0.33
N PRO A 102 14.57 -13.54 1.37
CA PRO A 102 14.23 -13.99 2.71
C PRO A 102 13.12 -13.11 3.31
N PHE A 103 12.18 -13.73 4.04
CA PHE A 103 10.98 -13.04 4.54
C PHE A 103 11.30 -11.94 5.57
N LEU A 104 12.03 -12.26 6.63
CA LEU A 104 12.21 -11.33 7.75
C LEU A 104 12.92 -10.03 7.38
N PRO A 105 14.10 -10.05 6.71
CA PRO A 105 14.76 -8.83 6.28
C PRO A 105 13.94 -8.02 5.29
N THR A 106 13.27 -8.69 4.36
CA THR A 106 12.40 -8.06 3.35
C THR A 106 11.19 -7.43 4.02
N PHE A 107 10.53 -8.13 4.92
CA PHE A 107 9.40 -7.61 5.69
C PHE A 107 9.79 -6.34 6.45
N GLY A 108 10.92 -6.35 7.15
CA GLY A 108 11.41 -5.18 7.88
C GLY A 108 11.66 -3.98 7.00
N ALA A 109 12.35 -4.17 5.87
CA ALA A 109 12.65 -3.09 4.92
C ALA A 109 11.38 -2.51 4.30
N VAL A 110 10.46 -3.35 3.86
CA VAL A 110 9.18 -2.93 3.27
C VAL A 110 8.31 -2.25 4.31
N LEU A 111 8.27 -2.77 5.55
CA LEU A 111 7.49 -2.18 6.64
C LEU A 111 7.92 -0.76 6.95
N VAL A 112 9.23 -0.49 7.04
CA VAL A 112 9.76 0.87 7.25
C VAL A 112 9.32 1.79 6.12
N SER A 113 9.46 1.36 4.87
CA SER A 113 9.01 2.12 3.70
C SER A 113 7.53 2.43 3.75
N GLN A 114 6.71 1.43 4.05
CA GLN A 114 5.25 1.57 4.13
C GLN A 114 4.82 2.51 5.25
N LEU A 115 5.42 2.38 6.43
CA LEU A 115 5.12 3.28 7.55
C LEU A 115 5.44 4.72 7.17
N VAL A 116 6.61 5.00 6.61
CA VAL A 116 6.99 6.35 6.18
C VAL A 116 6.00 6.88 5.15
N LEU A 117 5.71 6.11 4.10
CA LEU A 117 4.81 6.55 3.03
C LEU A 117 3.38 6.77 3.51
N LEU A 118 2.85 5.91 4.36
CA LEU A 118 1.49 6.02 4.86
C LEU A 118 1.34 7.20 5.83
N PHE A 119 2.28 7.38 6.75
CA PHE A 119 2.22 8.49 7.71
C PHE A 119 2.44 9.84 7.03
N VAL A 120 3.41 9.95 6.13
CA VAL A 120 3.64 11.17 5.34
C VAL A 120 2.45 11.45 4.43
N GLY A 121 1.93 10.42 3.76
CA GLY A 121 0.75 10.53 2.90
C GLY A 121 -0.48 11.00 3.66
N TYR A 122 -0.73 10.45 4.84
CA TYR A 122 -1.82 10.90 5.70
C TYR A 122 -1.65 12.36 6.11
N GLY A 123 -0.45 12.77 6.51
CA GLY A 123 -0.16 14.15 6.86
C GLY A 123 -0.43 15.13 5.70
N VAL A 124 0.00 14.79 4.50
CA VAL A 124 -0.25 15.59 3.29
C VAL A 124 -1.73 15.67 2.95
N ILE A 125 -2.43 14.54 2.97
CA ILE A 125 -3.87 14.46 2.68
C ILE A 125 -4.66 15.28 3.70
N TRP A 126 -4.36 15.13 4.98
CA TRP A 126 -5.03 15.86 6.05
C TRP A 126 -4.84 17.37 5.93
N ARG A 127 -3.63 17.82 5.65
CA ARG A 127 -3.34 19.25 5.46
C ARG A 127 -4.10 19.85 4.29
N LYS A 128 -4.18 19.12 3.17
CA LYS A 128 -4.76 19.63 1.93
C LYS A 128 -6.27 19.45 1.83
N TYR A 129 -6.78 18.33 2.31
CA TYR A 129 -8.16 17.89 2.07
C TYR A 129 -8.93 17.51 3.35
N GLY A 130 -8.34 17.67 4.53
CA GLY A 130 -8.93 17.21 5.78
C GLY A 130 -10.32 17.77 6.04
N ALA A 131 -10.53 19.06 5.84
CA ALA A 131 -11.83 19.71 6.02
C ALA A 131 -12.88 19.20 5.02
N TYR A 132 -12.48 18.95 3.76
CA TYR A 132 -13.36 18.41 2.72
C TYR A 132 -13.75 16.98 3.02
N LEU A 133 -12.77 16.14 3.40
CA LEU A 133 -12.98 14.72 3.68
C LEU A 133 -13.84 14.49 4.93
N LEU A 134 -13.74 15.36 5.93
CA LEU A 134 -14.61 15.30 7.12
C LEU A 134 -16.07 15.55 6.78
N ARG A 135 -16.37 16.37 5.80
CA ARG A 135 -17.74 16.64 5.34
C ARG A 135 -18.37 15.49 4.59
N SER A 136 -17.56 14.56 4.07
CA SER A 136 -18.01 13.40 3.28
C SER A 136 -18.21 12.13 4.12
N ARG A 137 -17.97 12.20 5.41
CA ARG A 137 -18.17 11.07 6.35
C ARG A 137 -19.61 10.88 6.75
#